data_6e3eec50f8d1997f3505cd614f9cefcc
#
_entry.id   6e3eec50f8d1997f3505cd614f9cefcc
#
_cell.length_a   1.000
_cell.length_b   1.000
_cell.length_c   1.000
_cell.angle_alpha   90.00
_cell.angle_beta   90.00
_cell.angle_gamma   90.00
#
_symmetry.space_group_name_H-M   'P 1'
#
loop_
_entity.id
_entity.type
_entity.pdbx_description
1 polymer ?
#
loop_
_entity_poly.entity_id
_entity_poly.type
_entity_poly.pdbx_seq_one_letter_code
_entity_poly.pdbx_strand_id
1 'polypeptide(L)'
;MEFILADKDKKELGQVELDMDMDIGGSNDYQFSVSLNQWEALYSQVAYIYIPDTEYGGPVSMPETTPASNTVKVSGDIWRKMLSQKIIEPPEGSAYRTASGDANQIIKELVDEMFPGFFSVPEVNSGIQITSYSFDRYADLLTGLIKMLSGYGARLDIKLRQGERSGFTVEVQAVPVVDYSDSLEFSQDNKVRFTTKDYTRGINHLICLGQGELADRLVIHLYADADGNISQTQFFTGVDERVAVYDYGNAETEAELIKGGTERLESLKDYKEMTMDVGDVAADIGDIVGGREYTTGFLIRREITQKIIKIQRGRIRTQYKVGGKVKESARVGGGGIADVPIATETTTGVVKGGGNIGIRADGTMYAEEQAVVERITNAKIDEICV
;
A
#
# COMPACT_ATOMS: atom_id res chain seq x y z
N MET A 1 -14.22 23.09 13.43
CA MET A 1 -13.68 22.97 12.05
C MET A 1 -14.82 22.47 11.18
N GLU A 2 -15.06 23.18 10.10
CA GLU A 2 -16.22 22.91 9.25
C GLU A 2 -15.78 22.15 8.00
N PHE A 3 -16.49 21.09 7.69
CA PHE A 3 -16.38 20.36 6.43
C PHE A 3 -17.35 20.91 5.43
N ILE A 4 -16.92 21.02 4.20
CA ILE A 4 -17.78 21.33 3.06
C ILE A 4 -18.29 20.01 2.47
N LEU A 5 -19.59 19.95 2.23
CA LEU A 5 -20.26 18.82 1.57
C LEU A 5 -20.55 19.21 0.13
N ALA A 6 -20.26 18.32 -0.80
CA ALA A 6 -20.55 18.54 -2.21
C ALA A 6 -21.23 17.32 -2.85
N ASP A 7 -22.02 17.57 -3.89
CA ASP A 7 -22.66 16.55 -4.70
C ASP A 7 -21.68 15.96 -5.76
N LYS A 8 -22.18 15.01 -6.57
CA LYS A 8 -21.42 14.38 -7.64
C LYS A 8 -20.88 15.34 -8.70
N ASP A 9 -21.54 16.49 -8.87
CA ASP A 9 -21.17 17.53 -9.83
C ASP A 9 -20.22 18.58 -9.19
N LYS A 10 -19.68 18.26 -8.00
CA LYS A 10 -18.79 19.11 -7.18
C LYS A 10 -19.46 20.40 -6.68
N LYS A 11 -20.78 20.49 -6.70
CA LYS A 11 -21.53 21.62 -6.20
C LYS A 11 -21.63 21.55 -4.68
N GLU A 12 -21.30 22.64 -3.99
CA GLU A 12 -21.45 22.75 -2.55
C GLU A 12 -22.92 22.62 -2.12
N LEU A 13 -23.17 21.74 -1.16
CA LEU A 13 -24.48 21.49 -0.55
C LEU A 13 -24.61 22.18 0.80
N GLY A 14 -23.51 22.42 1.50
CA GLY A 14 -23.48 23.08 2.80
C GLY A 14 -22.20 22.82 3.56
N GLN A 15 -22.13 23.41 4.76
CA GLN A 15 -21.00 23.29 5.67
C GLN A 15 -21.50 22.67 6.98
N VAL A 16 -20.70 21.75 7.53
CA VAL A 16 -21.07 21.02 8.74
C VAL A 16 -19.87 20.82 9.68
N GLU A 17 -20.12 20.83 10.96
CA GLU A 17 -19.17 20.32 11.93
C GLU A 17 -19.40 18.82 12.12
N LEU A 18 -18.34 18.03 11.97
CA LEU A 18 -18.36 16.59 12.13
C LEU A 18 -17.25 16.12 13.01
N ASP A 19 -17.55 15.12 13.83
CA ASP A 19 -16.54 14.29 14.46
C ASP A 19 -16.08 13.26 13.41
N MET A 20 -14.78 13.23 13.09
CA MET A 20 -14.23 12.42 12.03
C MET A 20 -12.87 11.85 12.40
N ASP A 21 -12.66 10.60 12.10
CA ASP A 21 -11.37 9.93 12.14
C ASP A 21 -10.84 9.76 10.71
N MET A 22 -9.56 10.10 10.48
CA MET A 22 -8.89 9.94 9.18
C MET A 22 -7.53 9.29 9.36
N ASP A 23 -7.16 8.45 8.41
CA ASP A 23 -5.84 7.82 8.29
C ASP A 23 -5.22 8.18 6.94
N ILE A 24 -4.15 8.95 6.96
CA ILE A 24 -3.40 9.38 5.78
C ILE A 24 -2.04 8.69 5.77
N GLY A 25 -1.68 8.02 4.68
CA GLY A 25 -0.44 7.22 4.54
C GLY A 25 -0.57 5.79 5.06
N GLY A 26 -1.63 5.48 5.81
CA GLY A 26 -1.95 4.14 6.29
C GLY A 26 -2.97 3.45 5.40
N SER A 27 -4.22 3.37 5.87
CA SER A 27 -5.36 2.85 5.10
C SER A 27 -5.87 3.86 4.06
N ASN A 28 -5.52 5.13 4.23
CA ASN A 28 -5.95 6.23 3.38
C ASN A 28 -7.47 6.36 3.29
N ASP A 29 -8.12 6.31 4.45
CA ASP A 29 -9.56 6.36 4.59
C ASP A 29 -10.00 7.33 5.68
N TYR A 30 -11.30 7.59 5.73
CA TYR A 30 -11.93 8.32 6.81
C TYR A 30 -13.25 7.70 7.20
N GLN A 31 -13.71 7.99 8.42
CA GLN A 31 -15.02 7.59 8.90
C GLN A 31 -15.62 8.65 9.84
N PHE A 32 -16.94 8.78 9.76
CA PHE A 32 -17.75 9.57 10.69
C PHE A 32 -19.12 8.92 10.90
N SER A 33 -19.89 9.41 11.87
CA SER A 33 -21.25 8.92 12.12
C SER A 33 -22.22 10.07 12.23
N VAL A 34 -23.41 9.90 11.66
CA VAL A 34 -24.52 10.85 11.73
C VAL A 34 -25.79 10.13 12.15
N SER A 35 -26.81 10.86 12.64
CA SER A 35 -28.11 10.29 12.90
C SER A 35 -28.83 9.94 11.58
N LEU A 36 -29.75 8.98 11.63
CA LEU A 36 -30.56 8.61 10.46
C LEU A 36 -31.30 9.81 9.85
N ASN A 37 -31.88 10.68 10.70
CA ASN A 37 -32.57 11.88 10.22
C ASN A 37 -31.63 12.85 9.49
N GLN A 38 -30.39 13.02 9.97
CA GLN A 38 -29.40 13.84 9.28
C GLN A 38 -29.00 13.22 7.95
N TRP A 39 -28.83 11.90 7.91
CA TRP A 39 -28.54 11.17 6.69
C TRP A 39 -29.61 11.40 5.62
N GLU A 40 -30.88 11.18 5.96
CA GLU A 40 -31.99 11.37 5.02
C GLU A 40 -32.12 12.81 4.55
N ALA A 41 -31.90 13.77 5.44
CA ALA A 41 -32.08 15.19 5.11
C ALA A 41 -30.98 15.77 4.21
N LEU A 42 -29.73 15.32 4.36
CA LEU A 42 -28.58 15.95 3.72
C LEU A 42 -27.60 14.94 3.10
N TYR A 43 -27.11 13.99 3.88
CA TYR A 43 -25.95 13.17 3.49
C TYR A 43 -26.24 12.18 2.37
N SER A 44 -27.50 11.81 2.12
CA SER A 44 -27.87 10.94 1.01
C SER A 44 -27.54 11.49 -0.39
N GLN A 45 -27.29 12.80 -0.49
CA GLN A 45 -26.93 13.50 -1.73
C GLN A 45 -25.43 13.83 -1.79
N VAL A 46 -24.69 13.62 -0.70
CA VAL A 46 -23.28 13.99 -0.60
C VAL A 46 -22.43 12.94 -1.34
N ALA A 47 -21.66 13.40 -2.30
CA ALA A 47 -20.67 12.60 -3.00
C ALA A 47 -19.24 12.86 -2.49
N TYR A 48 -18.97 14.07 -1.99
CA TYR A 48 -17.67 14.49 -1.51
C TYR A 48 -17.78 15.26 -0.20
N ILE A 49 -16.78 15.07 0.66
CA ILE A 49 -16.61 15.82 1.90
C ILE A 49 -15.17 16.28 2.01
N TYR A 50 -14.95 17.54 2.43
CA TYR A 50 -13.60 18.07 2.45
C TYR A 50 -13.42 19.32 3.31
N ILE A 51 -12.16 19.62 3.61
CA ILE A 51 -11.72 20.88 4.21
C ILE A 51 -10.78 21.60 3.21
N PRO A 52 -11.06 22.83 2.82
CA PRO A 52 -10.21 23.58 1.89
C PRO A 52 -8.77 23.70 2.37
N ASP A 53 -7.82 23.80 1.43
CA ASP A 53 -6.37 23.93 1.64
C ASP A 53 -5.73 22.80 2.45
N THR A 54 -6.42 21.68 2.58
CA THR A 54 -5.93 20.47 3.23
C THR A 54 -6.08 19.25 2.33
N GLU A 55 -5.50 18.13 2.76
CA GLU A 55 -5.78 16.79 2.18
C GLU A 55 -7.00 16.13 2.85
N TYR A 56 -7.66 16.80 3.81
CA TYR A 56 -8.69 16.20 4.64
C TYR A 56 -10.02 16.06 3.90
N GLY A 57 -10.43 14.82 3.65
CA GLY A 57 -11.66 14.48 2.96
C GLY A 57 -11.47 13.59 1.75
N GLY A 58 -12.56 13.38 1.02
CA GLY A 58 -12.59 12.50 -0.15
C GLY A 58 -14.00 12.15 -0.60
N PRO A 59 -14.14 11.18 -1.52
CA PRO A 59 -15.44 10.66 -1.91
C PRO A 59 -16.12 9.90 -0.76
N VAL A 60 -17.42 10.09 -0.62
CA VAL A 60 -18.28 9.33 0.31
C VAL A 60 -18.67 8.02 -0.39
N SER A 61 -18.34 6.87 0.21
CA SER A 61 -18.48 5.62 -0.51
C SER A 61 -19.31 4.55 0.19
N MET A 62 -19.38 4.51 1.50
CA MET A 62 -19.96 3.37 2.19
C MET A 62 -20.78 3.77 3.42
N PRO A 63 -22.11 4.01 3.26
CA PRO A 63 -22.99 4.14 4.41
C PRO A 63 -23.30 2.74 5.01
N GLU A 64 -23.09 2.60 6.29
CA GLU A 64 -23.44 1.40 7.06
C GLU A 64 -24.48 1.78 8.12
N THR A 65 -25.61 1.09 8.12
CA THR A 65 -26.70 1.35 9.08
C THR A 65 -26.87 0.17 10.02
N THR A 66 -27.03 0.48 11.32
CA THR A 66 -27.48 -0.49 12.31
C THR A 66 -28.85 -0.03 12.80
N PRO A 67 -29.94 -0.73 12.47
CA PRO A 67 -31.30 -0.27 12.79
C PRO A 67 -31.52 0.06 14.27
N ALA A 68 -30.84 -0.66 15.17
CA ALA A 68 -30.96 -0.46 16.62
C ALA A 68 -30.30 0.82 17.14
N SER A 69 -29.32 1.38 16.42
CA SER A 69 -28.52 2.54 16.88
C SER A 69 -29.05 3.89 16.41
N ASN A 70 -29.99 3.92 15.49
CA ASN A 70 -30.48 5.15 14.84
C ASN A 70 -29.35 6.02 14.26
N THR A 71 -28.23 5.39 13.87
CA THR A 71 -27.05 6.06 13.34
C THR A 71 -26.65 5.43 12.00
N VAL A 72 -26.09 6.27 11.13
CA VAL A 72 -25.45 5.88 9.90
C VAL A 72 -23.96 6.15 10.07
N LYS A 73 -23.15 5.11 9.98
CA LYS A 73 -21.69 5.22 9.87
C LYS A 73 -21.34 5.40 8.40
N VAL A 74 -20.59 6.44 8.10
CA VAL A 74 -20.14 6.76 6.75
C VAL A 74 -18.64 6.59 6.68
N SER A 75 -18.17 5.89 5.68
CA SER A 75 -16.75 5.73 5.40
C SER A 75 -16.45 6.19 3.98
N GLY A 76 -15.23 6.60 3.74
CA GLY A 76 -14.77 7.00 2.41
C GLY A 76 -13.25 6.91 2.29
N ASP A 77 -12.79 6.89 1.06
CA ASP A 77 -11.37 6.98 0.74
C ASP A 77 -10.95 8.45 0.77
N ILE A 78 -9.73 8.75 1.24
CA ILE A 78 -9.16 10.10 1.08
C ILE A 78 -8.64 10.30 -0.36
N TRP A 79 -8.37 11.55 -0.74
CA TRP A 79 -7.92 11.89 -2.10
C TRP A 79 -6.71 11.07 -2.56
N ARG A 80 -5.75 10.83 -1.66
CA ARG A 80 -4.54 10.05 -1.92
C ARG A 80 -4.85 8.63 -2.36
N LYS A 81 -5.82 7.97 -1.76
CA LYS A 81 -6.18 6.60 -2.11
C LYS A 81 -6.80 6.48 -3.49
N MET A 82 -7.46 7.53 -3.98
CA MET A 82 -7.99 7.53 -5.35
C MET A 82 -6.87 7.27 -6.38
N LEU A 83 -5.67 7.83 -6.15
CA LEU A 83 -4.53 7.58 -7.04
C LEU A 83 -4.15 6.10 -7.08
N SER A 84 -4.33 5.36 -5.98
CA SER A 84 -4.03 3.91 -5.95
C SER A 84 -5.05 3.04 -6.72
N GLN A 85 -6.15 3.63 -7.18
CA GLN A 85 -7.17 2.91 -7.98
C GLN A 85 -6.77 2.76 -9.47
N LYS A 86 -5.69 3.39 -9.89
CA LYS A 86 -5.18 3.33 -11.26
C LYS A 86 -3.81 2.70 -11.32
N ILE A 87 -3.56 1.99 -12.39
CA ILE A 87 -2.34 1.22 -12.60
C ILE A 87 -1.50 1.87 -13.70
N ILE A 88 -0.20 1.99 -13.45
CA ILE A 88 0.77 2.44 -14.46
C ILE A 88 1.12 1.25 -15.34
N GLU A 89 0.66 1.29 -16.59
CA GLU A 89 0.96 0.27 -17.59
C GLU A 89 2.16 0.68 -18.46
N PRO A 90 3.03 -0.26 -18.85
CA PRO A 90 4.05 0.02 -19.83
C PRO A 90 3.39 0.30 -21.19
N PRO A 91 3.90 1.27 -21.98
CA PRO A 91 3.44 1.48 -23.35
C PRO A 91 3.62 0.22 -24.21
N GLU A 92 2.77 0.05 -25.21
CA GLU A 92 2.84 -1.09 -26.11
C GLU A 92 4.25 -1.26 -26.71
N GLY A 93 4.78 -2.46 -26.63
CA GLY A 93 6.14 -2.79 -27.09
C GLY A 93 7.27 -2.36 -26.18
N SER A 94 6.97 -1.73 -25.02
CA SER A 94 7.98 -1.29 -24.06
C SER A 94 7.99 -2.19 -22.82
N ALA A 95 9.18 -2.45 -22.28
CA ALA A 95 9.32 -3.23 -21.06
C ALA A 95 8.80 -2.47 -19.83
N TYR A 96 9.02 -1.16 -19.78
CA TYR A 96 8.64 -0.30 -18.65
C TYR A 96 8.07 1.04 -19.15
N ARG A 97 7.25 1.69 -18.35
CA ARG A 97 6.96 3.10 -18.52
C ARG A 97 8.10 3.90 -17.90
N THR A 98 8.70 4.78 -18.68
CA THR A 98 9.80 5.64 -18.23
C THR A 98 9.35 7.09 -18.14
N ALA A 99 10.00 7.86 -17.28
CA ALA A 99 9.75 9.28 -17.13
C ALA A 99 11.07 10.06 -16.96
N SER A 100 11.09 11.29 -17.49
CA SER A 100 12.17 12.25 -17.31
C SER A 100 11.62 13.67 -17.48
N GLY A 101 12.18 14.64 -16.78
CA GLY A 101 11.72 16.03 -16.79
C GLY A 101 11.37 16.56 -15.40
N ASP A 102 10.64 17.67 -15.33
CA ASP A 102 10.15 18.20 -14.06
C ASP A 102 9.10 17.28 -13.45
N ALA A 103 9.18 17.06 -12.13
CA ALA A 103 8.29 16.13 -11.43
C ALA A 103 6.80 16.51 -11.56
N ASN A 104 6.44 17.82 -11.54
CA ASN A 104 5.06 18.25 -11.74
C ASN A 104 4.55 17.94 -13.15
N GLN A 105 5.39 18.04 -14.18
CA GLN A 105 5.01 17.67 -15.54
C GLN A 105 4.75 16.18 -15.66
N ILE A 106 5.59 15.34 -15.06
CA ILE A 106 5.39 13.89 -15.03
C ILE A 106 4.10 13.51 -14.29
N ILE A 107 3.86 14.12 -13.13
CA ILE A 107 2.62 13.92 -12.37
C ILE A 107 1.42 14.32 -13.22
N LYS A 108 1.49 15.49 -13.90
CA LYS A 108 0.42 16.00 -14.73
C LYS A 108 0.08 15.04 -15.88
N GLU A 109 1.07 14.53 -16.59
CA GLU A 109 0.86 13.57 -17.68
C GLU A 109 0.14 12.31 -17.21
N LEU A 110 0.58 11.73 -16.08
CA LEU A 110 -0.01 10.51 -15.53
C LEU A 110 -1.42 10.74 -14.99
N VAL A 111 -1.64 11.88 -14.32
CA VAL A 111 -2.94 12.20 -13.72
C VAL A 111 -3.96 12.60 -14.77
N ASP A 112 -3.58 13.37 -15.79
CA ASP A 112 -4.48 13.76 -16.89
C ASP A 112 -4.88 12.53 -17.72
N GLU A 113 -3.97 11.57 -17.92
CA GLU A 113 -4.25 10.30 -18.61
C GLU A 113 -5.24 9.44 -17.83
N MET A 114 -5.04 9.30 -16.51
CA MET A 114 -5.77 8.33 -15.70
C MET A 114 -7.02 8.88 -15.03
N PHE A 115 -7.06 10.19 -14.79
CA PHE A 115 -8.17 10.90 -14.11
C PHE A 115 -8.52 12.20 -14.83
N PRO A 116 -8.93 12.17 -16.10
CA PRO A 116 -9.13 13.39 -16.89
C PRO A 116 -10.08 14.37 -16.22
N GLY A 117 -9.58 15.57 -15.92
CA GLY A 117 -10.37 16.69 -15.37
C GLY A 117 -10.75 16.57 -13.88
N PHE A 118 -10.23 15.59 -13.15
CA PHE A 118 -10.54 15.44 -11.73
C PHE A 118 -9.47 16.08 -10.84
N PHE A 119 -8.21 15.74 -11.05
CA PHE A 119 -7.09 16.34 -10.36
C PHE A 119 -6.49 17.48 -11.17
N SER A 120 -5.80 18.39 -10.51
CA SER A 120 -4.98 19.42 -11.15
C SER A 120 -3.55 19.34 -10.64
N VAL A 121 -2.63 19.81 -11.46
CA VAL A 121 -1.23 19.96 -11.10
C VAL A 121 -0.83 21.40 -11.41
N PRO A 122 -0.11 22.09 -10.50
CA PRO A 122 0.33 23.46 -10.78
C PRO A 122 1.12 23.54 -12.08
N GLU A 123 0.87 24.59 -12.87
CA GLU A 123 1.59 24.86 -14.12
C GLU A 123 3.07 25.26 -13.86
N VAL A 124 3.37 25.66 -12.63
CA VAL A 124 4.73 26.02 -12.21
C VAL A 124 5.55 24.76 -12.02
N ASN A 125 6.76 24.76 -12.56
CA ASN A 125 7.71 23.67 -12.35
C ASN A 125 7.99 23.48 -10.86
N SER A 126 8.06 22.23 -10.42
CA SER A 126 8.41 21.87 -9.05
C SER A 126 9.86 22.21 -8.68
N GLY A 127 10.74 22.37 -9.69
CA GLY A 127 12.19 22.47 -9.52
C GLY A 127 12.88 21.14 -9.23
N ILE A 128 12.11 20.03 -9.19
CA ILE A 128 12.63 18.68 -8.97
C ILE A 128 12.77 17.99 -10.31
N GLN A 129 14.03 17.81 -10.75
CA GLN A 129 14.34 17.22 -12.05
C GLN A 129 14.56 15.72 -11.95
N ILE A 130 13.70 14.96 -12.57
CA ILE A 130 13.80 13.51 -12.74
C ILE A 130 14.64 13.25 -13.98
N THR A 131 15.84 12.72 -13.82
CA THR A 131 16.76 12.51 -14.94
C THR A 131 16.38 11.28 -15.76
N SER A 132 16.05 10.19 -15.09
CA SER A 132 15.54 8.95 -15.68
C SER A 132 14.94 8.08 -14.60
N TYR A 133 13.69 7.70 -14.76
CA TYR A 133 12.98 6.80 -13.84
C TYR A 133 12.17 5.77 -14.63
N SER A 134 12.24 4.53 -14.22
CA SER A 134 11.42 3.44 -14.76
C SER A 134 10.43 3.00 -13.70
N PHE A 135 9.14 3.18 -13.97
CA PHE A 135 8.09 2.72 -13.07
C PHE A 135 8.07 1.20 -13.00
N ASP A 136 7.81 0.67 -11.82
CA ASP A 136 7.55 -0.76 -11.68
C ASP A 136 6.32 -1.15 -12.52
N ARG A 137 6.42 -2.29 -13.20
CA ARG A 137 5.32 -2.77 -14.06
C ARG A 137 4.07 -3.00 -13.23
N TYR A 138 2.97 -2.43 -13.71
CA TYR A 138 1.65 -2.57 -13.08
C TYR A 138 1.62 -2.09 -11.61
N ALA A 139 2.48 -1.16 -11.24
CA ALA A 139 2.36 -0.48 -9.96
C ALA A 139 1.13 0.44 -9.97
N ASP A 140 0.45 0.58 -8.84
CA ASP A 140 -0.56 1.61 -8.70
C ASP A 140 0.08 3.01 -8.77
N LEU A 141 -0.69 3.99 -9.24
CA LEU A 141 -0.20 5.34 -9.49
C LEU A 141 0.35 5.99 -8.22
N LEU A 142 -0.31 5.84 -7.07
CA LEU A 142 0.17 6.42 -5.80
C LEU A 142 1.55 5.87 -5.43
N THR A 143 1.69 4.55 -5.43
CA THR A 143 2.97 3.88 -5.12
C THR A 143 4.05 4.27 -6.12
N GLY A 144 3.74 4.30 -7.41
CA GLY A 144 4.67 4.70 -8.45
C GLY A 144 5.19 6.13 -8.26
N LEU A 145 4.28 7.08 -7.98
CA LEU A 145 4.65 8.47 -7.72
C LEU A 145 5.47 8.64 -6.44
N ILE A 146 5.08 8.00 -5.34
CA ILE A 146 5.83 8.06 -4.07
C ILE A 146 7.25 7.51 -4.26
N LYS A 147 7.40 6.34 -4.88
CA LYS A 147 8.72 5.75 -5.16
C LYS A 147 9.58 6.64 -6.06
N MET A 148 8.99 7.20 -7.10
CA MET A 148 9.69 8.13 -7.98
C MET A 148 10.20 9.34 -7.21
N LEU A 149 9.32 10.02 -6.48
CA LEU A 149 9.65 11.26 -5.76
C LEU A 149 10.67 11.02 -4.64
N SER A 150 10.52 9.95 -3.87
CA SER A 150 11.46 9.63 -2.78
C SER A 150 12.88 9.40 -3.28
N GLY A 151 13.05 8.82 -4.46
CA GLY A 151 14.35 8.66 -5.11
C GLY A 151 15.06 9.98 -5.47
N TYR A 152 14.32 11.10 -5.47
CA TYR A 152 14.84 12.44 -5.78
C TYR A 152 14.68 13.43 -4.61
N GLY A 153 14.50 12.93 -3.39
CA GLY A 153 14.38 13.76 -2.18
C GLY A 153 13.11 14.62 -2.17
N ALA A 154 12.05 14.12 -2.77
CA ALA A 154 10.76 14.79 -2.87
C ALA A 154 9.62 13.92 -2.34
N ARG A 155 8.50 14.55 -2.04
CA ARG A 155 7.25 13.90 -1.62
C ARG A 155 6.06 14.41 -2.38
N LEU A 156 4.97 13.64 -2.35
CA LEU A 156 3.70 14.00 -2.93
C LEU A 156 2.91 14.89 -1.95
N ASP A 157 2.51 16.06 -2.38
CA ASP A 157 1.63 16.98 -1.66
C ASP A 157 0.26 17.01 -2.35
N ILE A 158 -0.80 16.85 -1.57
CA ILE A 158 -2.17 16.85 -2.08
C ILE A 158 -2.97 17.86 -1.27
N LYS A 159 -3.60 18.81 -1.97
CA LYS A 159 -4.44 19.82 -1.33
C LYS A 159 -5.70 20.04 -2.12
N LEU A 160 -6.79 20.19 -1.43
CA LEU A 160 -8.02 20.59 -2.07
C LEU A 160 -8.06 22.11 -2.20
N ARG A 161 -8.29 22.59 -3.42
CA ARG A 161 -8.48 24.00 -3.72
C ARG A 161 -9.96 24.28 -4.01
N GLN A 162 -10.53 25.25 -3.31
CA GLN A 162 -11.88 25.70 -3.58
C GLN A 162 -11.88 26.64 -4.79
N GLY A 163 -12.79 26.38 -5.74
CA GLY A 163 -12.92 27.19 -6.95
C GLY A 163 -13.68 28.48 -6.71
N GLU A 164 -13.45 29.50 -7.56
CA GLU A 164 -14.10 30.82 -7.45
C GLU A 164 -15.63 30.81 -7.64
N ARG A 165 -16.20 29.75 -8.29
CA ARG A 165 -17.61 29.67 -8.69
C ARG A 165 -18.34 28.44 -8.20
N SER A 166 -18.14 28.05 -6.96
CA SER A 166 -18.63 26.77 -6.43
C SER A 166 -18.00 25.55 -7.13
N GLY A 167 -17.48 24.67 -6.36
CA GLY A 167 -16.76 23.51 -6.81
C GLY A 167 -15.35 23.47 -6.20
N PHE A 168 -14.68 22.37 -6.42
CA PHE A 168 -13.34 22.18 -5.91
C PHE A 168 -12.46 21.49 -6.95
N THR A 169 -11.15 21.62 -6.76
CA THR A 169 -10.14 20.88 -7.50
C THR A 169 -9.19 20.24 -6.51
N VAL A 170 -8.81 19.00 -6.76
CA VAL A 170 -7.77 18.33 -5.96
C VAL A 170 -6.44 18.55 -6.64
N GLU A 171 -5.64 19.42 -6.04
CA GLU A 171 -4.29 19.75 -6.52
C GLU A 171 -3.29 18.71 -6.03
N VAL A 172 -2.49 18.18 -6.94
CA VAL A 172 -1.44 17.19 -6.67
C VAL A 172 -0.13 17.73 -7.19
N GLN A 173 0.92 17.74 -6.35
CA GLN A 173 2.21 18.28 -6.73
C GLN A 173 3.37 17.58 -6.05
N ALA A 174 4.55 17.72 -6.64
CA ALA A 174 5.81 17.35 -6.00
C ALA A 174 6.35 18.51 -5.18
N VAL A 175 6.76 18.24 -3.97
CA VAL A 175 7.46 19.21 -3.10
C VAL A 175 8.71 18.56 -2.52
N PRO A 176 9.77 19.35 -2.23
CA PRO A 176 10.95 18.82 -1.56
C PRO A 176 10.60 18.22 -0.19
N VAL A 177 11.27 17.14 0.18
CA VAL A 177 11.24 16.63 1.56
C VAL A 177 11.90 17.65 2.47
N VAL A 178 11.23 18.01 3.56
CA VAL A 178 11.79 18.87 4.59
C VAL A 178 12.31 18.01 5.73
N ASP A 179 13.56 18.24 6.11
CA ASP A 179 14.15 17.59 7.29
C ASP A 179 14.00 18.48 8.50
N TYR A 180 13.11 18.09 9.39
CA TYR A 180 12.83 18.76 10.66
C TYR A 180 13.60 18.16 11.84
N SER A 181 14.47 17.15 11.61
CA SER A 181 15.09 16.40 12.71
C SER A 181 15.89 17.27 13.70
N ASP A 182 16.44 18.39 13.24
CA ASP A 182 17.17 19.33 14.08
C ASP A 182 16.26 20.37 14.77
N SER A 183 15.05 20.61 14.23
CA SER A 183 14.12 21.64 14.75
C SER A 183 12.92 21.05 15.49
N LEU A 184 12.53 19.83 15.14
CA LEU A 184 11.42 19.08 15.72
C LEU A 184 11.93 17.75 16.27
N GLU A 185 12.71 17.78 17.35
CA GLU A 185 13.03 16.57 18.10
C GLU A 185 11.88 16.24 19.05
N PHE A 186 11.22 15.13 18.80
CA PHE A 186 10.18 14.62 19.67
C PHE A 186 10.80 13.82 20.80
N SER A 187 10.82 14.42 22.00
CA SER A 187 11.41 13.81 23.18
C SER A 187 10.54 14.04 24.42
N GLN A 188 10.91 13.40 25.51
CA GLN A 188 10.27 13.60 26.81
C GLN A 188 10.40 15.05 27.30
N ASP A 189 11.47 15.75 26.95
CA ASP A 189 11.70 17.14 27.31
C ASP A 189 10.65 18.09 26.71
N ASN A 190 10.14 17.75 25.52
CA ASN A 190 9.11 18.50 24.81
C ASN A 190 7.69 18.12 25.25
N LYS A 191 7.52 17.28 26.29
CA LYS A 191 6.25 16.80 26.84
C LYS A 191 5.35 16.12 25.78
N VAL A 192 5.92 15.60 24.71
CA VAL A 192 5.22 14.86 23.67
C VAL A 192 4.88 13.46 24.20
N ARG A 193 3.66 13.03 24.02
CA ARG A 193 3.28 11.64 24.27
C ARG A 193 3.66 10.80 23.08
N PHE A 194 4.50 9.79 23.30
CA PHE A 194 4.91 8.88 22.22
C PHE A 194 5.03 7.44 22.71
N THR A 195 4.98 6.54 21.77
CA THR A 195 5.29 5.13 21.95
C THR A 195 6.34 4.72 20.92
N THR A 196 7.39 4.06 21.39
CA THR A 196 8.48 3.55 20.55
C THR A 196 8.37 2.05 20.39
N LYS A 197 8.76 1.55 19.24
CA LYS A 197 8.85 0.12 18.92
C LYS A 197 10.16 -0.12 18.18
N ASP A 198 11.01 -0.91 18.80
CA ASP A 198 12.25 -1.42 18.21
C ASP A 198 12.07 -2.92 17.96
N TYR A 199 11.81 -3.29 16.70
CA TYR A 199 11.61 -4.66 16.30
C TYR A 199 12.92 -5.23 15.77
N THR A 200 13.52 -6.13 16.54
CA THR A 200 14.86 -6.69 16.31
C THR A 200 14.86 -8.18 15.97
N ARG A 201 13.70 -8.71 15.54
CA ARG A 201 13.55 -10.12 15.16
C ARG A 201 13.10 -10.29 13.70
N GLY A 202 13.43 -9.34 12.85
CA GLY A 202 13.20 -9.39 11.42
C GLY A 202 14.13 -10.40 10.73
N ILE A 203 13.82 -10.71 9.49
CA ILE A 203 14.67 -11.52 8.64
C ILE A 203 15.90 -10.70 8.23
N ASN A 204 17.08 -11.29 8.30
CA ASN A 204 18.32 -10.65 7.89
C ASN A 204 19.09 -11.41 6.81
N HIS A 205 18.55 -12.55 6.36
CA HIS A 205 19.04 -13.31 5.23
C HIS A 205 17.86 -13.80 4.39
N LEU A 206 17.80 -13.42 3.13
CA LEU A 206 16.75 -13.81 2.19
C LEU A 206 17.37 -14.62 1.05
N ILE A 207 16.94 -15.87 0.91
CA ILE A 207 17.29 -16.72 -0.23
C ILE A 207 16.24 -16.44 -1.31
N CYS A 208 16.65 -15.83 -2.41
CA CYS A 208 15.78 -15.49 -3.52
C CYS A 208 15.94 -16.52 -4.63
N LEU A 209 14.81 -17.05 -5.07
CA LEU A 209 14.72 -18.11 -6.07
C LEU A 209 14.07 -17.54 -7.34
N GLY A 210 14.81 -17.45 -8.42
CA GLY A 210 14.34 -16.97 -9.73
C GLY A 210 13.89 -18.10 -10.65
N GLN A 211 13.98 -17.88 -11.96
CA GLN A 211 13.62 -18.84 -12.99
C GLN A 211 14.55 -20.07 -12.97
N GLY A 212 14.05 -21.19 -13.48
CA GLY A 212 14.76 -22.47 -13.56
C GLY A 212 14.29 -23.48 -12.53
N GLU A 213 14.83 -24.68 -12.59
CA GLU A 213 14.49 -25.80 -11.71
C GLU A 213 15.73 -26.45 -11.11
N LEU A 214 15.61 -26.93 -9.90
CA LEU A 214 16.64 -27.69 -9.20
C LEU A 214 18.02 -26.99 -9.22
N ALA A 215 19.04 -27.64 -9.81
CA ALA A 215 20.41 -27.13 -9.88
C ALA A 215 20.60 -25.97 -10.88
N ASP A 216 19.72 -25.86 -11.87
CA ASP A 216 19.77 -24.81 -12.91
C ASP A 216 18.94 -23.57 -12.51
N ARG A 217 18.34 -23.60 -11.33
CA ARG A 217 17.55 -22.47 -10.84
C ARG A 217 18.44 -21.29 -10.47
N LEU A 218 18.05 -20.08 -10.90
CA LEU A 218 18.70 -18.86 -10.47
C LEU A 218 18.47 -18.64 -8.98
N VAL A 219 19.55 -18.60 -8.19
CA VAL A 219 19.49 -18.40 -6.74
C VAL A 219 20.44 -17.29 -6.35
N ILE A 220 19.95 -16.33 -5.60
CA ILE A 220 20.79 -15.29 -4.99
C ILE A 220 20.49 -15.18 -3.49
N HIS A 221 21.45 -14.67 -2.74
CA HIS A 221 21.32 -14.40 -1.32
C HIS A 221 21.44 -12.92 -1.07
N LEU A 222 20.49 -12.37 -0.31
CA LEU A 222 20.49 -11.00 0.15
C LEU A 222 20.54 -10.96 1.67
N TYR A 223 21.34 -10.05 2.20
CA TYR A 223 21.57 -9.91 3.62
C TYR A 223 21.35 -8.48 4.07
N ALA A 224 20.72 -8.31 5.23
CA ALA A 224 20.64 -7.02 5.91
C ALA A 224 21.73 -6.95 7.00
N ASP A 225 22.46 -5.84 7.06
CA ASP A 225 23.44 -5.56 8.12
C ASP A 225 22.75 -5.00 9.38
N ALA A 226 23.54 -4.65 10.40
CA ALA A 226 23.04 -4.07 11.66
C ALA A 226 22.37 -2.69 11.48
N ASP A 227 22.73 -1.96 10.44
CA ASP A 227 22.15 -0.66 10.09
C ASP A 227 20.93 -0.80 9.18
N GLY A 228 20.64 -2.02 8.74
CA GLY A 228 19.54 -2.37 7.84
C GLY A 228 19.86 -2.17 6.37
N ASN A 229 21.12 -1.97 5.98
CA ASN A 229 21.49 -1.90 4.56
C ASN A 229 21.46 -3.30 3.96
N ILE A 230 20.94 -3.43 2.74
CA ILE A 230 20.82 -4.71 2.05
C ILE A 230 21.93 -4.85 1.02
N SER A 231 22.61 -6.02 1.07
CA SER A 231 23.68 -6.37 0.14
C SER A 231 23.74 -7.90 -0.07
N GLN A 232 24.62 -8.36 -0.93
CA GLN A 232 24.91 -9.79 -1.12
C GLN A 232 26.00 -10.31 -0.17
N THR A 233 26.48 -9.48 0.77
CA THR A 233 27.52 -9.86 1.73
C THR A 233 26.88 -10.25 3.06
N GLN A 234 27.14 -11.46 3.53
CA GLN A 234 26.64 -11.96 4.79
C GLN A 234 27.24 -11.18 5.95
N PHE A 235 26.38 -10.68 6.85
CA PHE A 235 26.79 -9.97 8.06
C PHE A 235 26.54 -10.81 9.32
N PHE A 236 25.33 -11.34 9.49
CA PHE A 236 24.98 -12.19 10.64
C PHE A 236 25.24 -13.65 10.33
N THR A 237 25.62 -14.41 11.35
CA THR A 237 25.87 -15.85 11.26
C THR A 237 25.38 -16.58 12.50
N GLY A 238 25.20 -17.90 12.41
CA GLY A 238 24.84 -18.76 13.53
C GLY A 238 23.47 -18.42 14.10
N VAL A 239 23.37 -18.16 15.40
CA VAL A 239 22.11 -17.92 16.12
C VAL A 239 21.50 -16.56 15.82
N ASP A 240 22.27 -15.63 15.29
CA ASP A 240 21.84 -14.29 14.94
C ASP A 240 21.32 -14.20 13.51
N GLU A 241 21.58 -15.23 12.71
CA GLU A 241 21.08 -15.33 11.34
C GLU A 241 19.62 -15.81 11.33
N ARG A 242 18.75 -15.05 10.68
CA ARG A 242 17.34 -15.38 10.51
C ARG A 242 16.98 -15.40 9.03
N VAL A 243 16.76 -16.60 8.52
CA VAL A 243 16.65 -16.88 7.10
C VAL A 243 15.19 -16.99 6.68
N ALA A 244 14.86 -16.45 5.52
CA ALA A 244 13.62 -16.74 4.82
C ALA A 244 13.89 -17.05 3.35
N VAL A 245 12.90 -17.62 2.68
CA VAL A 245 12.96 -17.92 1.25
C VAL A 245 11.93 -17.05 0.53
N TYR A 246 12.34 -16.47 -0.58
CA TYR A 246 11.48 -15.71 -1.47
C TYR A 246 11.48 -16.35 -2.85
N ASP A 247 10.37 -16.94 -3.23
CA ASP A 247 10.17 -17.52 -4.56
C ASP A 247 9.65 -16.45 -5.53
N TYR A 248 10.48 -16.10 -6.50
CA TYR A 248 10.16 -15.16 -7.58
C TYR A 248 10.48 -15.84 -8.92
N GLY A 249 9.80 -16.98 -9.19
CA GLY A 249 10.07 -17.87 -10.34
C GLY A 249 10.01 -17.19 -11.71
N ASN A 250 9.39 -16.00 -11.82
CA ASN A 250 9.32 -15.23 -13.06
C ASN A 250 10.54 -14.30 -13.28
N ALA A 251 11.46 -14.20 -12.31
CA ALA A 251 12.67 -13.40 -12.50
C ALA A 251 13.66 -14.16 -13.41
N GLU A 252 13.84 -13.65 -14.63
CA GLU A 252 14.72 -14.23 -15.64
C GLU A 252 16.17 -13.80 -15.45
N THR A 253 16.40 -12.66 -14.79
CA THR A 253 17.73 -12.08 -14.59
C THR A 253 18.06 -11.89 -13.12
N GLU A 254 19.37 -11.94 -12.81
CA GLU A 254 19.87 -11.65 -11.47
C GLU A 254 19.46 -10.25 -10.99
N ALA A 255 19.47 -9.25 -11.86
CA ALA A 255 19.08 -7.87 -11.53
C ALA A 255 17.62 -7.76 -11.11
N GLU A 256 16.71 -8.46 -11.78
CA GLU A 256 15.29 -8.52 -11.40
C GLU A 256 15.10 -9.23 -10.07
N LEU A 257 15.81 -10.33 -9.87
CA LEU A 257 15.76 -11.10 -8.64
C LEU A 257 16.31 -10.30 -7.46
N ILE A 258 17.42 -9.57 -7.63
CA ILE A 258 17.96 -8.64 -6.62
C ILE A 258 16.94 -7.56 -6.29
N LYS A 259 16.35 -6.91 -7.30
CA LYS A 259 15.34 -5.86 -7.08
C LYS A 259 14.15 -6.38 -6.28
N GLY A 260 13.52 -7.46 -6.72
CA GLY A 260 12.37 -8.05 -6.04
C GLY A 260 12.72 -8.58 -4.64
N GLY A 261 13.88 -9.20 -4.49
CA GLY A 261 14.40 -9.69 -3.21
C GLY A 261 14.71 -8.57 -2.23
N THR A 262 15.27 -7.45 -2.71
CA THR A 262 15.53 -6.27 -1.88
C THR A 262 14.22 -5.69 -1.34
N GLU A 263 13.22 -5.48 -2.17
CA GLU A 263 11.90 -5.01 -1.73
C GLU A 263 11.26 -5.97 -0.71
N ARG A 264 11.39 -7.26 -0.93
CA ARG A 264 10.89 -8.28 -0.01
C ARG A 264 11.63 -8.26 1.33
N LEU A 265 12.95 -8.19 1.33
CA LEU A 265 13.76 -8.16 2.56
C LEU A 265 13.51 -6.85 3.34
N GLU A 266 13.35 -5.70 2.66
CA GLU A 266 12.94 -4.44 3.28
C GLU A 266 11.64 -4.60 4.10
N SER A 267 10.68 -5.38 3.60
CA SER A 267 9.41 -5.62 4.30
C SER A 267 9.53 -6.60 5.47
N LEU A 268 10.62 -7.36 5.56
CA LEU A 268 10.81 -8.45 6.54
C LEU A 268 11.88 -8.16 7.60
N LYS A 269 12.80 -7.21 7.33
CA LYS A 269 13.92 -6.90 8.21
C LYS A 269 13.50 -6.19 9.51
N ASP A 270 14.45 -5.96 10.36
CA ASP A 270 14.30 -5.15 11.58
C ASP A 270 13.84 -3.74 11.25
N TYR A 271 13.03 -3.15 12.10
CA TYR A 271 12.55 -1.78 11.90
C TYR A 271 12.34 -1.04 13.22
N LYS A 272 12.49 0.27 13.16
CA LYS A 272 12.13 1.18 14.25
C LYS A 272 10.89 1.98 13.88
N GLU A 273 10.02 2.15 14.85
CA GLU A 273 8.77 2.90 14.71
C GLU A 273 8.56 3.77 15.93
N MET A 274 8.12 4.99 15.71
CA MET A 274 7.66 5.89 16.75
C MET A 274 6.27 6.40 16.39
N THR A 275 5.35 6.27 17.34
CA THR A 275 4.02 6.89 17.23
C THR A 275 3.97 8.01 18.25
N MET A 276 3.61 9.20 17.81
CA MET A 276 3.58 10.38 18.66
C MET A 276 2.27 11.14 18.54
N ASP A 277 1.78 11.62 19.68
CA ASP A 277 0.59 12.49 19.78
C ASP A 277 1.10 13.92 19.90
N VAL A 278 1.04 14.67 18.84
CA VAL A 278 1.52 16.04 18.75
C VAL A 278 0.39 16.97 18.38
N GLY A 279 0.51 18.23 18.81
CA GLY A 279 -0.39 19.28 18.36
C GLY A 279 -0.17 19.65 16.90
N ASP A 280 -0.44 20.90 16.58
CA ASP A 280 -0.26 21.42 15.22
C ASP A 280 1.24 21.55 14.89
N VAL A 281 1.74 20.64 14.07
CA VAL A 281 3.11 20.61 13.58
C VAL A 281 3.08 20.78 12.07
N ALA A 282 3.97 21.58 11.54
CA ALA A 282 4.03 21.91 10.11
C ALA A 282 4.53 20.75 9.21
N ALA A 283 4.95 19.62 9.78
CA ALA A 283 5.44 18.46 9.03
C ALA A 283 4.30 17.64 8.41
N ASP A 284 4.58 17.01 7.28
CA ASP A 284 3.62 16.16 6.58
C ASP A 284 4.24 14.81 6.18
N ILE A 285 3.43 13.92 5.59
CA ILE A 285 3.87 12.59 5.15
C ILE A 285 5.02 12.73 4.15
N GLY A 286 6.10 11.98 4.42
CA GLY A 286 7.34 12.02 3.65
C GLY A 286 8.38 12.99 4.21
N ASP A 287 8.03 13.94 5.09
CA ASP A 287 9.01 14.78 5.77
C ASP A 287 9.76 13.98 6.83
N ILE A 288 11.01 14.36 7.11
CA ILE A 288 11.88 13.69 8.07
C ILE A 288 11.78 14.38 9.43
N VAL A 289 11.64 13.59 10.48
CA VAL A 289 11.63 14.08 11.87
C VAL A 289 12.54 13.24 12.74
N GLY A 290 13.01 13.84 13.84
CA GLY A 290 13.81 13.18 14.87
C GLY A 290 12.94 12.77 16.07
N GLY A 291 13.30 11.67 16.72
CA GLY A 291 12.66 11.24 17.95
C GLY A 291 13.64 10.54 18.87
N ARG A 292 13.58 10.86 20.18
CA ARG A 292 14.46 10.28 21.20
C ARG A 292 13.67 9.86 22.43
N GLU A 293 13.93 8.65 22.89
CA GLU A 293 13.44 8.13 24.16
C GLU A 293 14.63 7.76 25.04
N TYR A 294 14.70 8.37 26.22
CA TYR A 294 15.91 8.32 27.06
C TYR A 294 16.03 7.04 27.90
N THR A 295 14.91 6.38 28.21
CA THR A 295 14.92 5.20 29.10
C THR A 295 15.55 3.99 28.42
N THR A 296 15.22 3.76 27.17
CA THR A 296 15.72 2.64 26.36
C THR A 296 16.86 3.05 25.43
N GLY A 297 17.16 4.35 25.34
CA GLY A 297 18.12 4.89 24.38
C GLY A 297 17.64 4.89 22.94
N PHE A 298 16.32 4.73 22.73
CA PHE A 298 15.74 4.73 21.39
C PHE A 298 15.97 6.07 20.69
N LEU A 299 16.53 6.00 19.51
CA LEU A 299 16.76 7.15 18.63
C LEU A 299 16.24 6.80 17.25
N ILE A 300 15.44 7.69 16.66
CA ILE A 300 14.95 7.56 15.29
C ILE A 300 15.09 8.89 14.55
N ARG A 301 15.53 8.82 13.29
CA ARG A 301 15.46 9.89 12.30
C ARG A 301 14.96 9.27 11.01
N ARG A 302 13.69 9.43 10.72
CA ARG A 302 13.00 8.77 9.60
C ARG A 302 11.86 9.66 9.12
N GLU A 303 11.32 9.28 7.98
CA GLU A 303 10.15 9.88 7.37
C GLU A 303 8.88 9.63 8.19
N ILE A 304 7.98 10.60 8.17
CA ILE A 304 6.59 10.43 8.61
C ILE A 304 5.90 9.54 7.58
N THR A 305 5.47 8.37 8.03
CA THR A 305 4.83 7.36 7.16
C THR A 305 3.31 7.37 7.25
N GLN A 306 2.76 7.93 8.35
CA GLN A 306 1.32 7.94 8.58
C GLN A 306 0.93 9.13 9.47
N LYS A 307 -0.23 9.71 9.16
CA LYS A 307 -0.84 10.80 9.90
C LYS A 307 -2.28 10.40 10.25
N ILE A 308 -2.54 10.16 11.53
CA ILE A 308 -3.86 9.82 12.03
C ILE A 308 -4.48 11.08 12.62
N ILE A 309 -5.62 11.48 12.09
CA ILE A 309 -6.30 12.71 12.47
C ILE A 309 -7.63 12.34 13.11
N LYS A 310 -7.85 12.87 14.30
CA LYS A 310 -9.11 12.77 15.02
C LYS A 310 -9.69 14.14 15.24
N ILE A 311 -10.84 14.38 14.65
CA ILE A 311 -11.62 15.60 14.86
C ILE A 311 -12.77 15.24 15.78
N GLN A 312 -12.79 15.87 16.96
CA GLN A 312 -13.86 15.65 17.95
C GLN A 312 -14.26 16.98 18.56
N ARG A 313 -15.54 17.33 18.43
CA ARG A 313 -16.12 18.59 18.96
C ARG A 313 -15.31 19.82 18.52
N GLY A 314 -14.98 19.86 17.23
CA GLY A 314 -14.20 20.95 16.62
C GLY A 314 -12.70 20.98 16.99
N ARG A 315 -12.20 20.04 17.78
CA ARG A 315 -10.79 19.93 18.15
C ARG A 315 -10.09 18.89 17.30
N ILE A 316 -8.93 19.24 16.76
CA ILE A 316 -8.08 18.34 16.00
C ILE A 316 -7.03 17.74 16.93
N ARG A 317 -6.87 16.44 16.83
CA ARG A 317 -5.71 15.70 17.36
C ARG A 317 -5.02 15.03 16.20
N THR A 318 -3.72 15.22 16.09
CA THR A 318 -2.90 14.57 15.08
C THR A 318 -1.89 13.64 15.74
N GLN A 319 -1.87 12.41 15.30
CA GLN A 319 -0.83 11.45 15.65
C GLN A 319 0.01 11.17 14.42
N TYR A 320 1.33 11.30 14.56
CA TYR A 320 2.28 10.93 13.53
C TYR A 320 2.90 9.57 13.82
N LYS A 321 3.08 8.78 12.79
CA LYS A 321 3.86 7.56 12.82
C LYS A 321 5.11 7.78 11.98
N VAL A 322 6.26 7.53 12.58
CA VAL A 322 7.59 7.78 12.01
C VAL A 322 8.30 6.44 11.86
N GLY A 323 8.87 6.20 10.69
CA GLY A 323 9.48 4.92 10.37
C GLY A 323 8.45 3.78 10.35
N GLY A 324 8.85 2.60 10.80
CA GLY A 324 8.00 1.41 10.84
C GLY A 324 8.38 0.37 9.79
N LYS A 325 7.56 -0.66 9.68
CA LYS A 325 7.72 -1.70 8.67
C LYS A 325 7.42 -1.11 7.29
N VAL A 326 8.35 -1.26 6.36
CA VAL A 326 8.10 -0.90 4.96
C VAL A 326 6.97 -1.77 4.43
N LYS A 327 5.92 -1.15 3.95
CA LYS A 327 4.80 -1.88 3.33
C LYS A 327 5.25 -2.34 1.94
N GLU A 328 5.00 -3.60 1.63
CA GLU A 328 5.06 -4.03 0.23
C GLU A 328 4.07 -3.18 -0.57
N SER A 329 4.50 -2.75 -1.76
CA SER A 329 3.58 -2.18 -2.72
C SER A 329 2.42 -3.14 -2.86
N ALA A 330 1.21 -2.68 -2.58
CA ALA A 330 0.02 -3.48 -2.82
C ALA A 330 -0.06 -3.72 -4.33
N ARG A 331 0.53 -4.82 -4.79
CA ARG A 331 0.18 -5.38 -6.08
C ARG A 331 -1.22 -5.95 -5.89
N VAL A 332 -2.22 -5.15 -6.22
CA VAL A 332 -3.59 -5.63 -6.32
C VAL A 332 -3.58 -6.73 -7.38
N GLY A 333 -3.67 -7.97 -6.96
CA GLY A 333 -3.78 -9.14 -7.84
C GLY A 333 -2.49 -9.58 -8.54
N GLY A 334 -1.34 -9.13 -8.09
CA GLY A 334 -0.07 -9.57 -8.59
C GLY A 334 0.88 -9.95 -7.46
N GLY A 335 0.38 -10.47 -6.32
CA GLY A 335 1.10 -11.56 -5.70
C GLY A 335 1.22 -12.54 -6.84
N GLY A 336 2.44 -12.80 -7.33
CA GLY A 336 2.61 -13.96 -8.15
C GLY A 336 2.01 -15.11 -7.37
N ILE A 337 0.77 -15.40 -7.64
CA ILE A 337 0.52 -16.76 -8.03
C ILE A 337 1.56 -16.85 -9.14
N ALA A 338 2.75 -17.38 -8.83
CA ALA A 338 3.55 -18.04 -9.83
C ALA A 338 2.51 -18.58 -10.78
N ASP A 339 2.57 -18.30 -12.07
CA ASP A 339 1.75 -19.07 -12.99
C ASP A 339 1.95 -20.50 -12.52
N VAL A 340 1.04 -20.93 -11.64
CA VAL A 340 1.13 -22.25 -11.09
C VAL A 340 0.79 -23.05 -12.32
N PRO A 341 1.78 -23.71 -12.92
CA PRO A 341 1.57 -24.31 -14.22
C PRO A 341 0.33 -25.18 -14.07
N ILE A 342 -0.55 -25.14 -15.04
CA ILE A 342 -1.70 -26.04 -15.08
C ILE A 342 -1.13 -27.43 -14.85
N ALA A 343 -1.54 -28.09 -13.78
CA ALA A 343 -1.03 -29.41 -13.45
C ALA A 343 -1.27 -30.34 -14.64
N THR A 344 -0.20 -30.93 -15.14
CA THR A 344 -0.23 -31.98 -16.17
C THR A 344 0.21 -33.31 -15.55
N GLU A 345 0.15 -34.40 -16.28
CA GLU A 345 0.67 -35.71 -15.82
C GLU A 345 2.14 -35.67 -15.42
N THR A 346 2.91 -34.70 -15.90
CA THR A 346 4.34 -34.57 -15.70
C THR A 346 4.74 -33.30 -14.95
N THR A 347 3.83 -32.34 -14.73
CA THR A 347 4.13 -31.05 -14.12
C THR A 347 3.33 -30.87 -12.84
N THR A 348 4.00 -30.58 -11.72
CA THR A 348 3.35 -30.32 -10.43
C THR A 348 2.68 -28.94 -10.49
N GLY A 349 1.36 -28.91 -10.41
CA GLY A 349 0.55 -27.68 -10.38
C GLY A 349 -0.26 -27.57 -9.08
N VAL A 350 -1.22 -26.61 -9.04
CA VAL A 350 -2.09 -26.39 -7.87
C VAL A 350 -2.96 -27.60 -7.53
N VAL A 351 -3.19 -28.48 -8.49
CA VAL A 351 -3.98 -29.70 -8.32
C VAL A 351 -3.06 -30.90 -8.37
N LYS A 352 -2.89 -31.56 -7.25
CA LYS A 352 -2.20 -32.83 -7.18
C LYS A 352 -3.21 -33.91 -7.51
N GLY A 353 -3.10 -34.53 -8.70
CA GLY A 353 -3.88 -35.71 -9.05
C GLY A 353 -3.62 -36.84 -8.05
N GLY A 354 -4.66 -37.44 -7.49
CA GLY A 354 -4.57 -38.72 -6.75
C GLY A 354 -4.61 -39.90 -7.72
N GLY A 355 -4.32 -41.10 -7.25
CA GLY A 355 -4.15 -42.30 -8.06
C GLY A 355 -5.26 -42.65 -9.05
N ASN A 356 -6.41 -41.97 -9.02
CA ASN A 356 -7.55 -42.22 -9.91
C ASN A 356 -8.06 -40.95 -10.62
N ILE A 357 -7.28 -39.83 -10.55
CA ILE A 357 -7.62 -38.56 -11.17
C ILE A 357 -6.49 -38.18 -12.11
N GLY A 358 -6.78 -38.17 -13.42
CA GLY A 358 -5.88 -37.66 -14.44
C GLY A 358 -6.18 -36.20 -14.76
N ILE A 359 -5.20 -35.48 -15.31
CA ILE A 359 -5.32 -34.08 -15.73
C ILE A 359 -4.91 -34.00 -17.21
N ARG A 360 -5.80 -33.46 -18.06
CA ARG A 360 -5.49 -33.25 -19.45
C ARG A 360 -4.56 -32.05 -19.67
N ALA A 361 -3.97 -31.97 -20.85
CA ALA A 361 -3.08 -30.88 -21.23
C ALA A 361 -3.77 -29.49 -21.20
N ASP A 362 -5.09 -29.42 -21.24
CA ASP A 362 -5.90 -28.23 -21.13
C ASP A 362 -6.28 -27.89 -19.68
N GLY A 363 -5.77 -28.66 -18.69
CA GLY A 363 -6.05 -28.46 -17.27
C GLY A 363 -7.34 -29.09 -16.78
N THR A 364 -8.13 -29.77 -17.62
CA THR A 364 -9.33 -30.47 -17.18
C THR A 364 -9.00 -31.75 -16.44
N MET A 365 -9.58 -31.95 -15.26
CA MET A 365 -9.48 -33.19 -14.51
C MET A 365 -10.46 -34.22 -14.97
N TYR A 366 -10.04 -35.48 -15.00
CA TYR A 366 -10.93 -36.60 -15.24
C TYR A 366 -10.65 -37.75 -14.28
N ALA A 367 -11.66 -38.48 -13.91
CA ALA A 367 -11.49 -39.70 -13.14
C ALA A 367 -11.20 -40.86 -14.11
N GLU A 368 -10.11 -41.61 -13.88
CA GLU A 368 -9.95 -42.91 -14.54
C GLU A 368 -11.06 -43.84 -14.03
N GLU A 369 -11.83 -44.42 -14.94
CA GLU A 369 -12.80 -45.44 -14.57
C GLU A 369 -12.01 -46.58 -13.88
N GLN A 370 -12.22 -46.72 -12.59
CA GLN A 370 -11.83 -47.99 -11.96
C GLN A 370 -12.57 -49.10 -12.63
N ALA A 371 -11.84 -50.15 -12.96
CA ALA A 371 -12.41 -51.39 -13.42
C ALA A 371 -13.69 -51.70 -12.63
N VAL A 372 -14.78 -51.82 -13.34
CA VAL A 372 -16.11 -52.03 -12.80
C VAL A 372 -15.99 -53.08 -11.69
N VAL A 373 -16.31 -52.68 -10.47
CA VAL A 373 -16.57 -53.65 -9.42
C VAL A 373 -17.66 -54.55 -9.97
N GLU A 374 -17.30 -55.77 -10.37
CA GLU A 374 -18.29 -56.74 -10.84
C GLU A 374 -19.40 -56.79 -9.79
N ARG A 375 -20.62 -56.48 -10.21
CA ARG A 375 -21.78 -56.60 -9.33
C ARG A 375 -21.72 -58.01 -8.77
N ILE A 376 -21.54 -58.13 -7.49
CA ILE A 376 -21.71 -59.41 -6.77
C ILE A 376 -23.14 -59.82 -7.04
N THR A 377 -23.32 -60.81 -7.89
CA THR A 377 -24.64 -61.40 -8.17
C THR A 377 -25.03 -62.24 -6.97
N ASN A 378 -26.33 -62.41 -6.73
CA ASN A 378 -26.83 -63.26 -5.64
C ASN A 378 -26.26 -64.67 -5.68
N ALA A 379 -25.96 -65.19 -6.88
CA ALA A 379 -25.30 -66.47 -7.03
C ALA A 379 -23.84 -66.50 -6.46
N LYS A 380 -23.15 -65.40 -6.51
CA LYS A 380 -21.81 -65.28 -5.95
C LYS A 380 -21.81 -65.07 -4.42
N ILE A 381 -22.93 -64.55 -3.88
CA ILE A 381 -23.15 -64.41 -2.43
C ILE A 381 -23.46 -65.81 -1.86
N ASP A 382 -24.25 -66.62 -2.54
CA ASP A 382 -24.57 -67.96 -2.08
C ASP A 382 -23.36 -68.89 -2.08
N GLU A 383 -22.36 -68.66 -2.95
CA GLU A 383 -21.08 -69.41 -3.00
C GLU A 383 -20.11 -69.04 -1.88
N ILE A 384 -20.23 -67.82 -1.30
CA ILE A 384 -19.37 -67.35 -0.20
C ILE A 384 -19.95 -67.66 1.18
N CYS A 385 -21.24 -67.95 1.25
CA CYS A 385 -21.99 -68.20 2.50
C CYS A 385 -22.32 -69.67 2.78
N VAL A 386 -21.60 -70.62 2.20
CA VAL A 386 -21.73 -72.06 2.47
C VAL A 386 -20.65 -72.53 3.41
#